data_12fa04f3ef9607316caed3f71b0cc8a7
#
_entry.id   12fa04f3ef9607316caed3f71b0cc8a7
#
_cell.length_a   1.000
_cell.length_b   1.000
_cell.length_c   1.000
_cell.angle_alpha   90.00
_cell.angle_beta   90.00
_cell.angle_gamma   90.00
#
_symmetry.space_group_name_H-M   'P 1'
#
loop_
_entity.id
_entity.type
_entity.pdbx_description
1 polymer ?
#
loop_
_entity_poly.entity_id
_entity_poly.type
_entity_poly.pdbx_seq_one_letter_code
_entity_poly.pdbx_strand_id
1 'polypeptide(L)'
;EVMNLAEEVTNLKGIQTMLEAIIQSSDEAISVVDEFGRGLMINPAYSRLTGLEEGQVIGKPATADISEGESMHMKVLETRRAVRGVNLKVGPSKKEVIVNVAPIIVDGKLKGSVGVIHDVSEIQTLTTELDRARQIIRTLEAKYSFEDIIGSSEEMSLAIEQAKLGAKTPATVLLRGESGTGKEL
;
A
#
# COMPACT_ATOMS: atom_id res chain seq x y z
N GLU A 1 -40.36 14.61 29.61
CA GLU A 1 -39.86 13.39 28.92
C GLU A 1 -39.90 13.55 27.38
N VAL A 2 -41.04 13.95 26.77
CA VAL A 2 -41.15 14.08 25.29
C VAL A 2 -40.25 15.15 24.70
N MET A 3 -40.05 16.31 25.39
CA MET A 3 -39.14 17.36 24.97
C MET A 3 -37.67 16.89 24.99
N ASN A 4 -37.27 16.12 25.98
CA ASN A 4 -35.91 15.59 26.11
C ASN A 4 -35.60 14.58 25.00
N LEU A 5 -36.58 13.74 24.63
CA LEU A 5 -36.43 12.78 23.53
C LEU A 5 -36.31 13.46 22.16
N ALA A 6 -37.06 14.57 21.93
CA ALA A 6 -36.95 15.33 20.67
C ALA A 6 -35.60 16.00 20.52
N GLU A 7 -35.02 16.53 21.60
CA GLU A 7 -33.70 17.14 21.63
C GLU A 7 -32.60 16.10 21.39
N GLU A 8 -32.72 14.92 22.00
CA GLU A 8 -31.81 13.80 21.81
C GLU A 8 -31.81 13.29 20.36
N VAL A 9 -33.00 13.13 19.77
CA VAL A 9 -33.14 12.74 18.35
C VAL A 9 -32.53 13.79 17.42
N THR A 10 -32.69 15.07 17.71
CA THR A 10 -32.11 16.15 16.90
C THR A 10 -30.59 16.16 17.00
N ASN A 11 -30.05 15.94 18.19
CA ASN A 11 -28.61 15.85 18.41
C ASN A 11 -28.00 14.63 17.68
N LEU A 12 -28.64 13.48 17.77
CA LEU A 12 -28.22 12.26 17.05
C LEU A 12 -28.21 12.45 15.53
N LYS A 13 -29.24 13.11 14.97
CA LYS A 13 -29.27 13.48 13.55
C LYS A 13 -28.14 14.41 13.17
N GLY A 14 -27.83 15.40 14.02
CA GLY A 14 -26.70 16.31 13.79
C GLY A 14 -25.37 15.57 13.73
N ILE A 15 -25.13 14.67 14.66
CA ILE A 15 -23.92 13.83 14.69
C ILE A 15 -23.85 12.93 13.46
N GLN A 16 -24.96 12.29 13.11
CA GLN A 16 -25.03 11.43 11.90
C GLN A 16 -24.68 12.23 10.66
N THR A 17 -25.29 13.37 10.43
CA THR A 17 -25.01 14.23 9.26
C THR A 17 -23.54 14.69 9.22
N MET A 18 -22.97 15.01 10.39
CA MET A 18 -21.55 15.38 10.47
C MET A 18 -20.64 14.21 10.08
N LEU A 19 -20.91 13.00 10.57
CA LEU A 19 -20.13 11.81 10.24
C LEU A 19 -20.25 11.46 8.76
N GLU A 20 -21.43 11.55 8.19
CA GLU A 20 -21.66 11.37 6.75
C GLU A 20 -20.87 12.40 5.94
N ALA A 21 -20.89 13.66 6.33
CA ALA A 21 -20.13 14.71 5.64
C ALA A 21 -18.60 14.45 5.68
N ILE A 22 -18.07 14.02 6.82
CA ILE A 22 -16.65 13.66 6.96
C ILE A 22 -16.29 12.52 6.00
N ILE A 23 -17.09 11.47 5.97
CA ILE A 23 -16.84 10.30 5.11
C ILE A 23 -16.94 10.69 3.63
N GLN A 24 -17.95 11.48 3.27
CA GLN A 24 -18.18 11.92 1.88
C GLN A 24 -17.09 12.88 1.39
N SER A 25 -16.49 13.67 2.26
CA SER A 25 -15.42 14.63 1.92
C SER A 25 -14.01 14.03 1.99
N SER A 26 -13.87 12.78 2.45
CA SER A 26 -12.57 12.11 2.54
C SER A 26 -12.00 11.81 1.15
N ASP A 27 -10.70 12.07 0.97
CA ASP A 27 -9.97 11.65 -0.23
C ASP A 27 -9.57 10.17 -0.18
N GLU A 28 -9.61 9.56 0.99
CA GLU A 28 -9.40 8.13 1.16
C GLU A 28 -10.65 7.34 0.78
N ALA A 29 -10.47 6.24 0.05
CA ALA A 29 -11.58 5.36 -0.31
C ALA A 29 -12.06 4.60 0.92
N ILE A 30 -13.33 4.74 1.25
CA ILE A 30 -13.96 4.14 2.43
C ILE A 30 -15.11 3.24 1.99
N SER A 31 -15.14 2.02 2.56
CA SER A 31 -16.24 1.07 2.42
C SER A 31 -16.67 0.56 3.78
N VAL A 32 -17.98 0.33 3.93
CA VAL A 32 -18.57 -0.25 5.14
C VAL A 32 -19.46 -1.42 4.73
N VAL A 33 -19.33 -2.52 5.46
CA VAL A 33 -20.18 -3.70 5.28
C VAL A 33 -20.91 -4.04 6.58
N ASP A 34 -22.04 -4.70 6.47
CA ASP A 34 -22.82 -5.19 7.59
C ASP A 34 -22.21 -6.47 8.22
N GLU A 35 -22.87 -7.00 9.25
CA GLU A 35 -22.46 -8.21 9.94
C GLU A 35 -22.53 -9.48 9.08
N PHE A 36 -23.22 -9.42 7.92
CA PHE A 36 -23.33 -10.49 6.94
C PHE A 36 -22.34 -10.35 5.78
N GLY A 37 -21.50 -9.30 5.80
CA GLY A 37 -20.52 -9.01 4.75
C GLY A 37 -21.14 -8.41 3.48
N ARG A 38 -22.28 -7.71 3.59
CA ARG A 38 -22.90 -6.97 2.49
C ARG A 38 -22.55 -5.50 2.57
N GLY A 39 -22.27 -4.89 1.43
CA GLY A 39 -21.97 -3.46 1.34
C GLY A 39 -23.12 -2.60 1.89
N LEU A 40 -22.80 -1.74 2.85
CA LEU A 40 -23.72 -0.76 3.45
C LEU A 40 -23.49 0.64 2.92
N MET A 41 -22.23 1.01 2.73
CA MET A 41 -21.85 2.36 2.33
C MET A 41 -20.50 2.36 1.65
N ILE A 42 -20.36 3.23 0.66
CA ILE A 42 -19.10 3.65 0.06
C ILE A 42 -19.08 5.17 -0.06
N ASN A 43 -17.90 5.75 -0.12
CA ASN A 43 -17.76 7.19 -0.37
C ASN A 43 -17.34 7.47 -1.83
N PRO A 44 -17.37 8.73 -2.30
CA PRO A 44 -16.99 9.09 -3.67
C PRO A 44 -15.55 8.70 -4.03
N ALA A 45 -14.62 8.74 -3.07
CA ALA A 45 -13.23 8.33 -3.29
C ALA A 45 -13.13 6.83 -3.62
N TYR A 46 -13.98 5.99 -2.99
CA TYR A 46 -14.05 4.57 -3.32
C TYR A 46 -14.46 4.34 -4.77
N SER A 47 -15.51 5.03 -5.25
CA SER A 47 -15.95 4.91 -6.64
C SER A 47 -14.89 5.39 -7.63
N ARG A 48 -14.20 6.49 -7.32
CA ARG A 48 -13.07 6.98 -8.15
C ARG A 48 -11.92 5.98 -8.20
N LEU A 49 -11.59 5.36 -7.08
CA LEU A 49 -10.49 4.41 -6.99
C LEU A 49 -10.78 3.10 -7.70
N THR A 50 -11.94 2.50 -7.41
CA THR A 50 -12.29 1.16 -7.89
C THR A 50 -12.98 1.15 -9.25
N GLY A 51 -13.59 2.27 -9.65
CA GLY A 51 -14.45 2.36 -10.83
C GLY A 51 -15.82 1.71 -10.63
N LEU A 52 -16.21 1.40 -9.39
CA LEU A 52 -17.49 0.79 -9.06
C LEU A 52 -18.47 1.81 -8.48
N GLU A 53 -19.70 1.76 -8.96
CA GLU A 53 -20.79 2.61 -8.48
C GLU A 53 -21.52 1.96 -7.29
N GLU A 54 -22.24 2.77 -6.51
CA GLU A 54 -23.03 2.31 -5.35
C GLU A 54 -23.91 1.10 -5.67
N GLY A 55 -24.61 1.11 -6.80
CA GLY A 55 -25.51 0.02 -7.20
C GLY A 55 -24.81 -1.32 -7.45
N GLN A 56 -23.48 -1.30 -7.62
CA GLN A 56 -22.66 -2.50 -7.82
C GLN A 56 -22.10 -3.05 -6.51
N VAL A 57 -22.09 -2.25 -5.44
CA VAL A 57 -21.47 -2.58 -4.15
C VAL A 57 -22.50 -2.70 -3.03
N ILE A 58 -23.44 -1.77 -2.94
CA ILE A 58 -24.46 -1.76 -1.86
C ILE A 58 -25.38 -2.97 -1.95
N GLY A 59 -25.50 -3.67 -0.84
CA GLY A 59 -26.26 -4.93 -0.73
C GLY A 59 -25.59 -6.15 -1.37
N LYS A 60 -24.44 -5.98 -2.02
CA LYS A 60 -23.66 -7.07 -2.61
C LYS A 60 -22.65 -7.62 -1.61
N PRO A 61 -22.19 -8.86 -1.80
CA PRO A 61 -21.12 -9.42 -0.96
C PRO A 61 -19.84 -8.61 -1.06
N ALA A 62 -19.11 -8.46 0.04
CA ALA A 62 -17.84 -7.75 0.13
C ALA A 62 -16.67 -8.42 -0.63
N THR A 63 -16.97 -9.35 -1.49
CA THR A 63 -16.04 -9.96 -2.45
C THR A 63 -16.23 -9.43 -3.87
N ALA A 64 -17.29 -8.65 -4.10
CA ALA A 64 -17.66 -8.17 -5.44
C ALA A 64 -16.65 -7.19 -6.06
N ASP A 65 -15.92 -6.46 -5.23
CA ASP A 65 -14.92 -5.47 -5.62
C ASP A 65 -13.49 -6.00 -5.70
N ILE A 66 -13.27 -7.24 -5.23
CA ILE A 66 -11.93 -7.85 -5.16
C ILE A 66 -11.64 -8.61 -6.44
N SER A 67 -10.60 -8.19 -7.15
CA SER A 67 -10.14 -8.85 -8.38
C SER A 67 -9.17 -9.98 -8.12
N GLU A 68 -8.27 -9.79 -7.13
CA GLU A 68 -7.28 -10.79 -6.73
C GLU A 68 -7.04 -10.69 -5.22
N GLY A 69 -7.13 -11.82 -4.51
CA GLY A 69 -6.94 -11.91 -3.08
C GLY A 69 -8.20 -12.33 -2.32
N GLU A 70 -8.15 -12.19 -1.01
CA GLU A 70 -9.24 -12.51 -0.09
C GLU A 70 -9.86 -11.24 0.46
N SER A 71 -11.18 -11.22 0.65
CA SER A 71 -11.86 -10.07 1.25
C SER A 71 -11.43 -9.86 2.70
N MET A 72 -10.78 -8.74 2.97
CA MET A 72 -10.37 -8.39 4.33
C MET A 72 -11.57 -8.02 5.20
N HIS A 73 -12.68 -7.57 4.64
CA HIS A 73 -13.93 -7.40 5.35
C HIS A 73 -14.41 -8.75 5.91
N MET A 74 -14.47 -9.78 5.08
CA MET A 74 -14.89 -11.12 5.52
C MET A 74 -13.97 -11.68 6.62
N LYS A 75 -12.67 -11.51 6.45
CA LYS A 75 -11.68 -11.93 7.45
C LYS A 75 -11.85 -11.21 8.79
N VAL A 76 -12.13 -9.91 8.78
CA VAL A 76 -12.38 -9.12 9.99
C VAL A 76 -13.70 -9.52 10.65
N LEU A 77 -14.76 -9.80 9.89
CA LEU A 77 -16.03 -10.28 10.41
C LEU A 77 -15.87 -11.64 11.12
N GLU A 78 -15.07 -12.54 10.57
CA GLU A 78 -14.80 -13.85 11.14
C GLU A 78 -13.93 -13.76 12.41
N THR A 79 -12.82 -13.04 12.31
CA THR A 79 -11.81 -13.00 13.40
C THR A 79 -12.11 -11.95 14.47
N ARG A 80 -12.97 -10.98 14.19
CA ARG A 80 -13.25 -9.78 15.01
C ARG A 80 -12.01 -8.97 15.36
N ARG A 81 -10.96 -9.09 14.55
CA ARG A 81 -9.68 -8.37 14.70
C ARG A 81 -9.42 -7.49 13.50
N ALA A 82 -8.92 -6.29 13.77
CA ALA A 82 -8.51 -5.38 12.69
C ALA A 82 -7.35 -5.97 11.89
N VAL A 83 -7.39 -5.74 10.58
CA VAL A 83 -6.32 -6.08 9.64
C VAL A 83 -5.76 -4.78 9.06
N ARG A 84 -4.44 -4.68 8.95
CA ARG A 84 -3.76 -3.48 8.45
C ARG A 84 -2.67 -3.81 7.44
N GLY A 85 -2.49 -2.91 6.48
CA GLY A 85 -1.37 -2.96 5.53
C GLY A 85 -1.40 -4.15 4.58
N VAL A 86 -2.59 -4.65 4.21
CA VAL A 86 -2.71 -5.79 3.29
C VAL A 86 -2.79 -5.29 1.86
N ASN A 87 -1.92 -5.81 0.99
CA ASN A 87 -1.96 -5.53 -0.44
C ASN A 87 -3.06 -6.35 -1.11
N LEU A 88 -3.89 -5.68 -1.88
CA LEU A 88 -4.97 -6.28 -2.67
C LEU A 88 -5.03 -5.63 -4.04
N LYS A 89 -5.73 -6.29 -4.97
CA LYS A 89 -6.13 -5.71 -6.26
C LYS A 89 -7.64 -5.57 -6.31
N VAL A 90 -8.10 -4.35 -6.53
CA VAL A 90 -9.52 -4.00 -6.50
C VAL A 90 -10.01 -3.45 -7.84
N GLY A 91 -11.31 -3.62 -8.06
CA GLY A 91 -12.01 -3.13 -9.23
C GLY A 91 -11.65 -3.83 -10.54
N PRO A 92 -12.39 -3.53 -11.63
CA PRO A 92 -12.15 -4.13 -12.94
C PRO A 92 -10.76 -3.85 -13.51
N SER A 93 -10.17 -2.72 -13.16
CA SER A 93 -8.81 -2.30 -13.58
C SER A 93 -7.69 -2.95 -12.78
N LYS A 94 -8.00 -3.80 -11.80
CA LYS A 94 -7.04 -4.48 -10.91
C LYS A 94 -6.03 -3.53 -10.27
N LYS A 95 -6.50 -2.38 -9.77
CA LYS A 95 -5.63 -1.43 -9.10
C LYS A 95 -5.01 -2.03 -7.84
N GLU A 96 -3.71 -1.84 -7.68
CA GLU A 96 -2.99 -2.23 -6.47
C GLU A 96 -3.23 -1.22 -5.36
N VAL A 97 -3.68 -1.73 -4.23
CA VAL A 97 -4.06 -0.92 -3.07
C VAL A 97 -3.57 -1.56 -1.78
N ILE A 98 -3.41 -0.73 -0.76
CA ILE A 98 -3.23 -1.19 0.63
C ILE A 98 -4.52 -0.96 1.37
N VAL A 99 -5.02 -2.00 2.04
CA VAL A 99 -6.28 -1.92 2.81
C VAL A 99 -6.04 -2.06 4.30
N ASN A 100 -6.80 -1.27 5.05
CA ASN A 100 -6.93 -1.35 6.49
C ASN A 100 -8.41 -1.57 6.81
N VAL A 101 -8.72 -2.65 7.51
CA VAL A 101 -10.11 -2.99 7.84
C VAL A 101 -10.24 -3.22 9.34
N ALA A 102 -11.26 -2.63 9.95
CA ALA A 102 -11.56 -2.75 11.38
C ALA A 102 -12.98 -3.19 11.62
N PRO A 103 -13.26 -3.99 12.67
CA PRO A 103 -14.62 -4.36 13.05
C PRO A 103 -15.38 -3.18 13.66
N ILE A 104 -16.67 -3.10 13.38
CA ILE A 104 -17.60 -2.19 14.02
C ILE A 104 -18.31 -2.98 15.12
N ILE A 105 -18.02 -2.65 16.38
CA ILE A 105 -18.57 -3.32 17.55
C ILE A 105 -19.37 -2.31 18.36
N VAL A 106 -20.65 -2.60 18.59
CA VAL A 106 -21.57 -1.80 19.38
C VAL A 106 -22.13 -2.68 20.49
N ASP A 107 -21.99 -2.26 21.73
CA ASP A 107 -22.43 -3.01 22.92
C ASP A 107 -21.95 -4.49 22.92
N GLY A 108 -20.69 -4.70 22.52
CA GLY A 108 -20.07 -6.02 22.43
C GLY A 108 -20.53 -6.89 21.27
N LYS A 109 -21.45 -6.39 20.43
CA LYS A 109 -21.97 -7.10 19.25
C LYS A 109 -21.32 -6.58 17.99
N LEU A 110 -20.87 -7.49 17.14
CA LEU A 110 -20.36 -7.17 15.81
C LEU A 110 -21.51 -6.66 14.92
N LYS A 111 -21.35 -5.48 14.36
CA LYS A 111 -22.32 -4.80 13.48
C LYS A 111 -21.86 -4.71 12.04
N GLY A 112 -20.60 -4.99 11.80
CA GLY A 112 -20.02 -4.92 10.48
C GLY A 112 -18.52 -4.64 10.54
N SER A 113 -17.98 -4.13 9.45
CA SER A 113 -16.59 -3.67 9.38
C SER A 113 -16.47 -2.46 8.48
N VAL A 114 -15.47 -1.62 8.75
CA VAL A 114 -15.09 -0.46 7.95
C VAL A 114 -13.72 -0.70 7.34
N GLY A 115 -13.60 -0.45 6.04
CA GLY A 115 -12.36 -0.52 5.29
C GLY A 115 -11.93 0.85 4.81
N VAL A 116 -10.63 1.15 4.93
CA VAL A 116 -9.96 2.29 4.31
C VAL A 116 -8.95 1.77 3.32
N ILE A 117 -9.03 2.26 2.10
CA ILE A 117 -8.27 1.75 0.96
C ILE A 117 -7.39 2.86 0.43
N HIS A 118 -6.08 2.61 0.38
CA HIS A 118 -5.07 3.56 -0.07
C HIS A 118 -4.57 3.17 -1.47
N ASP A 119 -4.65 4.09 -2.42
CA ASP A 119 -4.01 3.94 -3.73
C ASP A 119 -2.50 4.11 -3.59
N VAL A 120 -1.75 3.08 -3.93
CA VAL A 120 -0.28 3.10 -3.84
C VAL A 120 0.39 3.23 -5.21
N SER A 121 -0.39 3.35 -6.27
CA SER A 121 0.11 3.36 -7.65
C SER A 121 1.08 4.51 -7.91
N GLU A 122 0.80 5.70 -7.41
CA GLU A 122 1.66 6.87 -7.58
C GLU A 122 2.98 6.70 -6.82
N ILE A 123 2.92 6.23 -5.57
CA ILE A 123 4.11 5.99 -4.73
C ILE A 123 5.01 4.94 -5.38
N GLN A 124 4.45 3.88 -5.93
CA GLN A 124 5.21 2.83 -6.63
C GLN A 124 5.86 3.37 -7.90
N THR A 125 5.15 4.19 -8.68
CA THR A 125 5.69 4.82 -9.88
C THR A 125 6.86 5.73 -9.54
N LEU A 126 6.68 6.65 -8.58
CA LEU A 126 7.72 7.57 -8.13
C LEU A 126 8.94 6.84 -7.54
N THR A 127 8.72 5.76 -6.79
CA THR A 127 9.81 4.94 -6.26
C THR A 127 10.63 4.31 -7.38
N THR A 128 9.95 3.76 -8.39
CA THR A 128 10.61 3.16 -9.56
C THR A 128 11.41 4.20 -10.36
N GLU A 129 10.86 5.39 -10.57
CA GLU A 129 11.56 6.49 -11.25
C GLU A 129 12.77 6.96 -10.46
N LEU A 130 12.66 7.07 -9.14
CA LEU A 130 13.78 7.43 -8.27
C LEU A 130 14.92 6.40 -8.34
N ASP A 131 14.60 5.11 -8.31
CA ASP A 131 15.62 4.05 -8.40
C ASP A 131 16.27 4.05 -9.78
N ARG A 132 15.53 4.31 -10.85
CA ARG A 132 16.06 4.48 -12.19
C ARG A 132 17.01 5.68 -12.27
N ALA A 133 16.61 6.82 -11.71
CA ALA A 133 17.44 8.02 -11.65
C ALA A 133 18.74 7.78 -10.88
N ARG A 134 18.68 7.09 -9.75
CA ARG A 134 19.86 6.70 -8.95
C ARG A 134 20.80 5.78 -9.73
N GLN A 135 20.29 4.84 -10.52
CA GLN A 135 21.11 3.99 -11.37
C GLN A 135 21.84 4.81 -12.44
N ILE A 136 21.14 5.74 -13.08
CA ILE A 136 21.74 6.63 -14.08
C ILE A 136 22.86 7.47 -13.44
N ILE A 137 22.62 8.06 -12.28
CA ILE A 137 23.62 8.85 -11.54
C ILE A 137 24.86 7.99 -11.25
N ARG A 138 24.68 6.78 -10.71
CA ARG A 138 25.80 5.85 -10.45
C ARG A 138 26.61 5.54 -11.73
N THR A 139 25.93 5.35 -12.86
CA THR A 139 26.59 5.09 -14.14
C THR A 139 27.37 6.30 -14.64
N LEU A 140 26.83 7.51 -14.44
CA LEU A 140 27.50 8.76 -14.83
C LEU A 140 28.65 9.14 -13.89
N GLU A 141 28.54 8.80 -12.60
CA GLU A 141 29.58 9.03 -11.60
C GLU A 141 30.71 8.00 -11.66
N ALA A 142 30.48 6.84 -12.27
CA ALA A 142 31.50 5.83 -12.48
C ALA A 142 32.53 6.37 -13.48
N LYS A 143 33.63 6.93 -12.96
CA LYS A 143 34.75 7.47 -13.77
C LYS A 143 35.55 6.37 -14.45
N TYR A 144 35.50 5.16 -13.91
CA TYR A 144 36.30 4.02 -14.30
C TYR A 144 35.45 2.77 -14.41
N SER A 145 35.82 1.88 -15.33
CA SER A 145 35.24 0.55 -15.51
C SER A 145 36.27 -0.53 -15.16
N PHE A 146 35.83 -1.78 -15.05
CA PHE A 146 36.74 -2.90 -14.82
C PHE A 146 37.78 -3.07 -15.97
N GLU A 147 37.46 -2.55 -17.16
CA GLU A 147 38.34 -2.56 -18.32
C GLU A 147 39.48 -1.52 -18.21
N ASP A 148 39.33 -0.50 -17.38
CA ASP A 148 40.37 0.52 -17.12
C ASP A 148 41.43 0.01 -16.14
N ILE A 149 41.19 -1.13 -15.48
CA ILE A 149 42.13 -1.73 -14.53
C ILE A 149 43.21 -2.50 -15.32
N ILE A 150 44.41 -1.96 -15.35
CA ILE A 150 45.57 -2.58 -16.01
C ILE A 150 46.26 -3.49 -15.01
N GLY A 151 46.23 -4.80 -15.25
CA GLY A 151 46.94 -5.79 -14.43
C GLY A 151 46.90 -7.15 -15.12
N SER A 152 48.09 -7.83 -15.16
CA SER A 152 48.25 -9.11 -15.84
C SER A 152 48.73 -10.24 -14.92
N SER A 153 48.85 -9.98 -13.60
CA SER A 153 49.17 -11.06 -12.66
C SER A 153 47.94 -11.93 -12.34
N GLU A 154 48.19 -13.18 -11.99
CA GLU A 154 47.09 -14.11 -11.59
C GLU A 154 46.31 -13.60 -10.40
N GLU A 155 47.01 -13.00 -9.41
CA GLU A 155 46.40 -12.44 -8.21
C GLU A 155 45.47 -11.26 -8.57
N MET A 156 45.88 -10.37 -9.49
CA MET A 156 45.09 -9.25 -9.93
C MET A 156 43.85 -9.71 -10.72
N SER A 157 44.02 -10.69 -11.59
CA SER A 157 42.90 -11.28 -12.36
C SER A 157 41.88 -11.89 -11.43
N LEU A 158 42.30 -12.61 -10.40
CA LEU A 158 41.44 -13.19 -9.41
C LEU A 158 40.68 -12.12 -8.59
N ALA A 159 41.40 -11.04 -8.21
CA ALA A 159 40.78 -9.93 -7.47
C ALA A 159 39.71 -9.21 -8.30
N ILE A 160 39.98 -8.98 -9.59
CA ILE A 160 39.00 -8.37 -10.53
C ILE A 160 37.78 -9.29 -10.69
N GLU A 161 37.97 -10.59 -10.84
CA GLU A 161 36.82 -11.53 -10.95
C GLU A 161 35.96 -11.54 -9.68
N GLN A 162 36.59 -11.55 -8.51
CA GLN A 162 35.88 -11.47 -7.24
C GLN A 162 35.13 -10.14 -7.10
N ALA A 163 35.74 -9.02 -7.49
CA ALA A 163 35.08 -7.72 -7.48
C ALA A 163 33.88 -7.67 -8.45
N LYS A 164 34.01 -8.24 -9.66
CA LYS A 164 32.90 -8.37 -10.63
C LYS A 164 31.74 -9.21 -10.09
N LEU A 165 32.02 -10.27 -9.37
CA LEU A 165 31.01 -11.09 -8.71
C LEU A 165 30.34 -10.33 -7.56
N GLY A 166 31.11 -9.64 -6.73
CA GLY A 166 30.60 -8.83 -5.63
C GLY A 166 29.70 -7.68 -6.13
N ALA A 167 30.09 -7.02 -7.21
CA ALA A 167 29.32 -5.93 -7.80
C ALA A 167 27.91 -6.31 -8.29
N LYS A 168 27.65 -7.61 -8.50
CA LYS A 168 26.32 -8.13 -8.89
C LYS A 168 25.42 -8.42 -7.69
N THR A 169 25.91 -8.23 -6.48
CA THR A 169 25.19 -8.56 -5.24
C THR A 169 25.03 -7.29 -4.37
N PRO A 170 24.08 -7.23 -3.43
CA PRO A 170 23.97 -6.13 -2.46
C PRO A 170 25.01 -6.20 -1.35
N ALA A 171 25.98 -7.12 -1.42
CA ALA A 171 27.01 -7.30 -0.41
C ALA A 171 28.03 -6.16 -0.40
N THR A 172 28.49 -5.77 0.79
CA THR A 172 29.57 -4.80 0.93
C THR A 172 30.91 -5.47 0.60
N VAL A 173 31.65 -4.88 -0.33
CA VAL A 173 33.00 -5.35 -0.70
C VAL A 173 34.03 -4.43 -0.06
N LEU A 174 34.99 -5.02 0.65
CA LEU A 174 36.12 -4.29 1.24
C LEU A 174 37.40 -4.55 0.44
N LEU A 175 37.94 -3.50 -0.18
CA LEU A 175 39.22 -3.54 -0.88
C LEU A 175 40.37 -3.14 0.09
N ARG A 176 41.40 -3.96 0.17
CA ARG A 176 42.60 -3.69 0.96
C ARG A 176 43.84 -3.63 0.04
N GLY A 177 44.73 -2.70 0.30
CA GLY A 177 45.98 -2.54 -0.42
C GLY A 177 46.75 -1.34 0.10
N GLU A 178 48.02 -1.24 -0.23
CA GLU A 178 48.86 -0.08 0.12
C GLU A 178 48.37 1.23 -0.49
N SER A 179 48.83 2.36 0.04
CA SER A 179 48.45 3.67 -0.52
C SER A 179 49.03 3.82 -1.95
N GLY A 180 48.20 4.35 -2.87
CA GLY A 180 48.59 4.55 -4.26
C GLY A 180 48.45 3.33 -5.18
N THR A 181 47.87 2.22 -4.73
CA THR A 181 47.67 1.01 -5.55
C THR A 181 46.44 1.04 -6.46
N GLY A 182 45.77 2.18 -6.63
CA GLY A 182 44.63 2.33 -7.53
C GLY A 182 43.32 1.75 -6.99
N LYS A 183 43.15 1.65 -5.68
CA LYS A 183 41.88 1.15 -5.05
C LYS A 183 40.64 1.98 -5.37
N GLU A 184 40.84 3.17 -5.93
CA GLU A 184 39.73 4.09 -6.35
C GLU A 184 39.28 3.82 -7.81
N LEU A 185 40.00 2.98 -8.55
CA LEU A 185 39.59 2.49 -9.85
C LEU A 185 38.55 1.36 -9.70
#